data_adda221b31d98d11bccfda4a8984dc78
#
_entry.id   adda221b31d98d11bccfda4a8984dc78
#
_cell.length_a   1.000
_cell.length_b   1.000
_cell.length_c   1.000
_cell.angle_alpha   90.00
_cell.angle_beta   90.00
_cell.angle_gamma   90.00
#
_symmetry.space_group_name_H-M   'P 1'
#
loop_
_entity.id
_entity.type
_entity.pdbx_description
1 polymer ?
#
loop_
_entity_poly.entity_id
_entity_poly.type
_entity_poly.pdbx_seq_one_letter_code
_entity_poly.pdbx_strand_id
1 'polypeptide(L)'
;MSNYRRLLVKGGTYFFTVVTYKRQPLLCEEHALSRLKAAFRYVMKTHPYQMLGLVVLPDHLHCVWTLPENDDDFSVRWHRLKRYFSIGIDGSTNQRREKHIWQNRFWEHLIRDEKNLHRCLDYMHYNPVKHGYVEKPSDWKYSTFL
;
A
#
# COMPACT_ATOMS: atom_id res chain seq x y z
N MET A 1 6.50 -18.30 -18.16
CA MET A 1 7.32 -17.34 -17.41
C MET A 1 6.88 -15.92 -17.74
N SER A 2 6.67 -15.12 -16.73
CA SER A 2 6.22 -13.75 -16.94
C SER A 2 7.37 -12.89 -17.45
N ASN A 3 7.12 -12.11 -18.52
CA ASN A 3 8.05 -11.12 -19.03
C ASN A 3 7.82 -9.76 -18.40
N TYR A 4 7.13 -9.74 -17.28
CA TYR A 4 6.81 -8.50 -16.58
C TYR A 4 8.07 -7.77 -16.14
N ARG A 5 8.14 -6.50 -16.46
CA ARG A 5 9.21 -5.62 -16.04
C ARG A 5 8.61 -4.38 -15.42
N ARG A 6 9.17 -3.95 -14.28
CA ARG A 6 8.74 -2.72 -13.63
C ARG A 6 9.16 -1.51 -14.45
N LEU A 7 8.26 -0.56 -14.60
CA LEU A 7 8.57 0.72 -15.22
C LEU A 7 9.09 1.66 -14.13
N LEU A 8 10.37 1.99 -14.21
CA LEU A 8 11.03 2.86 -13.25
C LEU A 8 11.18 4.25 -13.85
N VAL A 9 10.40 5.19 -13.33
CA VAL A 9 10.41 6.57 -13.77
C VAL A 9 10.75 7.47 -12.58
N LYS A 10 11.85 8.18 -12.66
CA LYS A 10 12.28 9.12 -11.61
C LYS A 10 11.23 10.21 -11.44
N GLY A 11 10.84 10.46 -10.19
CA GLY A 11 9.80 11.42 -9.90
C GLY A 11 8.40 10.97 -10.29
N GLY A 12 8.26 9.69 -10.65
CA GLY A 12 6.99 9.14 -11.13
C GLY A 12 5.92 9.04 -10.05
N THR A 13 4.67 8.99 -10.51
CA THR A 13 3.51 8.75 -9.67
C THR A 13 3.00 7.34 -9.95
N TYR A 14 2.79 6.57 -8.89
CA TYR A 14 2.44 5.16 -8.99
C TYR A 14 1.25 4.82 -8.14
N PHE A 15 0.40 3.94 -8.67
CA PHE A 15 -0.68 3.29 -7.94
C PHE A 15 -0.20 1.91 -7.51
N PHE A 16 -0.36 1.58 -6.23
CA PHE A 16 0.08 0.31 -5.67
C PHE A 16 -1.07 -0.49 -5.11
N THR A 17 -0.97 -1.82 -5.24
CA THR A 17 -1.83 -2.79 -4.56
C THR A 17 -0.95 -3.75 -3.80
N VAL A 18 -1.14 -3.83 -2.48
CA VAL A 18 -0.34 -4.67 -1.60
C VAL A 18 -1.27 -5.57 -0.79
N VAL A 19 -1.05 -6.88 -0.87
CA VAL A 19 -1.96 -7.90 -0.36
C VAL A 19 -1.30 -8.68 0.76
N THR A 20 -2.08 -9.04 1.79
CA THR A 20 -1.61 -9.89 2.87
C THR A 20 -1.42 -11.33 2.41
N TYR A 21 -0.52 -12.05 3.10
CA TYR A 21 -0.27 -13.47 2.83
C TYR A 21 -1.55 -14.26 3.07
N LYS A 22 -1.94 -15.09 2.09
CA LYS A 22 -3.19 -15.87 2.11
C LYS A 22 -4.42 -15.02 2.41
N ARG A 23 -4.35 -13.73 2.08
CA ARG A 23 -5.44 -12.77 2.28
C ARG A 23 -5.97 -12.75 3.71
N GLN A 24 -5.09 -12.84 4.69
CA GLN A 24 -5.45 -12.74 6.10
C GLN A 24 -6.07 -11.36 6.37
N PRO A 25 -7.28 -11.31 6.97
CA PRO A 25 -8.00 -10.04 7.14
C PRO A 25 -7.56 -9.30 8.40
N LEU A 26 -6.31 -8.86 8.45
CA LEU A 26 -5.71 -8.29 9.67
C LEU A 26 -5.46 -6.79 9.62
N LEU A 27 -5.48 -6.16 8.45
CA LEU A 27 -5.00 -4.79 8.32
C LEU A 27 -5.88 -3.74 8.99
N CYS A 28 -7.19 -4.00 9.12
CA CYS A 28 -8.11 -3.05 9.74
C CYS A 28 -8.30 -3.28 11.23
N GLU A 29 -7.61 -4.24 11.83
CA GLU A 29 -7.56 -4.38 13.28
C GLU A 29 -6.84 -3.17 13.87
N GLU A 30 -7.30 -2.71 15.02
CA GLU A 30 -6.80 -1.46 15.62
C GLU A 30 -5.29 -1.42 15.76
N HIS A 31 -4.70 -2.48 16.31
CA HIS A 31 -3.24 -2.55 16.49
C HIS A 31 -2.51 -2.57 15.14
N ALA A 32 -3.00 -3.40 14.20
CA ALA A 32 -2.39 -3.50 12.88
C ALA A 32 -2.47 -2.18 12.13
N LEU A 33 -3.62 -1.51 12.17
CA LEU A 33 -3.80 -0.22 11.52
C LEU A 33 -2.86 0.84 12.10
N SER A 34 -2.71 0.85 13.42
CA SER A 34 -1.77 1.76 14.10
C SER A 34 -0.34 1.51 13.64
N ARG A 35 0.06 0.25 13.55
CA ARG A 35 1.40 -0.14 13.07
C ARG A 35 1.60 0.24 11.60
N LEU A 36 0.57 0.09 10.80
CA LEU A 36 0.63 0.44 9.37
C LEU A 36 0.86 1.95 9.20
N LYS A 37 0.11 2.75 9.94
CA LYS A 37 0.29 4.20 9.92
C LYS A 37 1.70 4.60 10.37
N ALA A 38 2.21 3.95 11.41
CA ALA A 38 3.56 4.19 11.89
C ALA A 38 4.60 3.80 10.84
N ALA A 39 4.37 2.71 10.13
CA ALA A 39 5.26 2.25 9.06
C ALA A 39 5.34 3.27 7.92
N PHE A 40 4.20 3.78 7.49
CA PHE A 40 4.17 4.83 6.45
C PHE A 40 4.94 6.06 6.88
N ARG A 41 4.72 6.52 8.12
CA ARG A 41 5.44 7.70 8.66
C ARG A 41 6.93 7.46 8.74
N TYR A 42 7.35 6.28 9.19
CA TYR A 42 8.75 5.92 9.31
C TYR A 42 9.44 5.96 7.95
N VAL A 43 8.84 5.32 6.95
CA VAL A 43 9.43 5.27 5.60
C VAL A 43 9.45 6.66 4.98
N MET A 44 8.38 7.44 5.14
CA MET A 44 8.33 8.80 4.60
C MET A 44 9.44 9.68 5.17
N LYS A 45 9.85 9.44 6.42
CA LYS A 45 10.91 10.19 7.08
C LYS A 45 12.29 9.85 6.54
N THR A 46 12.53 8.57 6.24
CA THR A 46 13.84 8.08 5.81
C THR A 46 13.98 8.03 4.29
N HIS A 47 12.90 7.79 3.59
CA HIS A 47 12.83 7.69 2.13
C HIS A 47 11.57 8.45 1.66
N PRO A 48 11.67 9.78 1.52
CA PRO A 48 10.50 10.61 1.27
C PRO A 48 9.69 10.22 0.04
N TYR A 49 8.39 10.39 0.13
CA TYR A 49 7.45 10.27 -0.97
C TYR A 49 6.23 11.12 -0.62
N GLN A 50 5.44 11.47 -1.63
CA GLN A 50 4.18 12.18 -1.40
C GLN A 50 3.04 11.18 -1.52
N MET A 51 2.21 11.09 -0.47
CA MET A 51 1.03 10.24 -0.46
C MET A 51 -0.15 11.01 -1.04
N LEU A 52 -0.65 10.58 -2.19
CA LEU A 52 -1.80 11.22 -2.82
C LEU A 52 -3.12 10.57 -2.44
N GLY A 53 -3.09 9.32 -2.04
CA GLY A 53 -4.29 8.62 -1.61
C GLY A 53 -3.96 7.28 -0.98
N LEU A 54 -4.83 6.82 -0.10
CA LEU A 54 -4.68 5.55 0.60
C LEU A 54 -6.06 5.01 0.95
N VAL A 55 -6.26 3.71 0.72
CA VAL A 55 -7.38 2.97 1.28
C VAL A 55 -6.85 1.65 1.83
N VAL A 56 -7.25 1.33 3.05
CA VAL A 56 -6.88 0.07 3.72
C VAL A 56 -8.11 -0.79 3.85
N LEU A 57 -8.03 -2.00 3.31
CA LEU A 57 -9.07 -3.01 3.46
C LEU A 57 -8.51 -4.14 4.35
N PRO A 58 -9.35 -5.04 4.85
CA PRO A 58 -8.86 -6.06 5.78
C PRO A 58 -7.69 -6.89 5.28
N ASP A 59 -7.65 -7.21 3.99
CA ASP A 59 -6.66 -8.12 3.42
C ASP A 59 -5.75 -7.48 2.36
N HIS A 60 -5.91 -6.19 2.09
CA HIS A 60 -5.07 -5.48 1.13
C HIS A 60 -5.20 -3.98 1.29
N LEU A 61 -4.30 -3.26 0.66
CA LEU A 61 -4.37 -1.81 0.59
C LEU A 61 -4.07 -1.34 -0.82
N HIS A 62 -4.57 -0.17 -1.14
CA HIS A 62 -4.18 0.58 -2.33
C HIS A 62 -3.67 1.94 -1.91
N CYS A 63 -2.65 2.43 -2.57
CA CYS A 63 -2.19 3.80 -2.36
C CYS A 63 -1.57 4.36 -3.62
N VAL A 64 -1.46 5.67 -3.64
CA VAL A 64 -0.83 6.41 -4.74
C VAL A 64 0.28 7.27 -4.16
N TRP A 65 1.48 7.10 -4.70
CA TRP A 65 2.67 7.86 -4.29
C TRP A 65 3.25 8.61 -5.46
N THR A 66 3.77 9.82 -5.18
CA THR A 66 4.70 10.50 -6.08
C THR A 66 6.09 10.46 -5.43
N LEU A 67 7.07 9.97 -6.17
CA LEU A 67 8.45 9.89 -5.70
C LEU A 67 9.18 11.22 -5.93
N PRO A 68 10.29 11.47 -5.18
CA PRO A 68 11.11 12.65 -5.42
C PRO A 68 11.68 12.68 -6.85
N GLU A 69 12.00 13.87 -7.32
CA GLU A 69 12.38 14.14 -8.72
C GLU A 69 13.45 13.20 -9.27
N ASN A 70 14.45 12.84 -8.47
CA ASN A 70 15.57 12.02 -8.93
C ASN A 70 15.50 10.58 -8.42
N ASP A 71 14.32 10.12 -8.02
CA ASP A 71 14.16 8.83 -7.34
C ASP A 71 13.10 7.99 -8.06
N ASP A 72 13.41 6.71 -8.27
CA ASP A 72 12.49 5.74 -8.84
C ASP A 72 12.40 4.47 -7.99
N ASP A 73 12.92 4.51 -6.76
CA ASP A 73 13.05 3.31 -5.94
C ASP A 73 11.87 3.11 -4.99
N PHE A 74 10.72 2.75 -5.57
CA PHE A 74 9.58 2.39 -4.74
C PHE A 74 9.77 1.01 -4.06
N SER A 75 10.60 0.15 -4.63
CA SER A 75 10.82 -1.19 -4.07
C SER A 75 11.47 -1.17 -2.70
N VAL A 76 12.49 -0.33 -2.50
CA VAL A 76 13.14 -0.19 -1.19
C VAL A 76 12.13 0.34 -0.15
N ARG A 77 11.27 1.26 -0.56
CA ARG A 77 10.25 1.83 0.32
C ARG A 77 9.26 0.76 0.79
N TRP A 78 8.75 -0.05 -0.15
CA TRP A 78 7.84 -1.15 0.21
C TRP A 78 8.51 -2.21 1.07
N HIS A 79 9.76 -2.54 0.77
CA HIS A 79 10.51 -3.51 1.57
C HIS A 79 10.64 -3.02 3.02
N ARG A 80 11.02 -1.76 3.23
CA ARG A 80 11.17 -1.19 4.56
C ARG A 80 9.83 -1.04 5.28
N LEU A 81 8.80 -0.66 4.55
CA LEU A 81 7.46 -0.52 5.11
C LEU A 81 6.92 -1.85 5.61
N LYS A 82 7.01 -2.88 4.77
CA LYS A 82 6.56 -4.22 5.13
C LYS A 82 7.33 -4.75 6.34
N ARG A 83 8.64 -4.54 6.35
CA ARG A 83 9.48 -5.00 7.47
C ARG A 83 9.11 -4.29 8.77
N TYR A 84 9.00 -2.98 8.74
CA TYR A 84 8.63 -2.21 9.92
C TYR A 84 7.29 -2.66 10.48
N PHE A 85 6.30 -2.80 9.62
CA PHE A 85 4.97 -3.27 10.00
C PHE A 85 5.05 -4.65 10.64
N SER A 86 5.73 -5.58 9.98
CA SER A 86 5.78 -6.99 10.40
C SER A 86 6.46 -7.17 11.75
N ILE A 87 7.49 -6.41 12.03
CA ILE A 87 8.19 -6.48 13.32
C ILE A 87 7.23 -6.14 14.47
N GLY A 88 6.29 -5.23 14.24
CA GLY A 88 5.34 -4.80 15.26
C GLY A 88 4.09 -5.65 15.39
N ILE A 89 3.92 -6.66 14.52
CA ILE A 89 2.75 -7.53 14.54
C ILE A 89 3.11 -8.84 15.25
N ASP A 90 2.45 -9.12 16.34
CA ASP A 90 2.49 -10.25 17.27
C ASP A 90 3.86 -10.87 17.59
N GLY A 91 4.91 -10.47 16.93
CA GLY A 91 6.24 -10.96 17.20
C GLY A 91 6.53 -12.38 16.76
N SER A 92 5.54 -13.10 16.22
CA SER A 92 5.78 -14.47 15.80
C SER A 92 6.55 -14.52 14.49
N THR A 93 7.64 -15.26 14.50
CA THR A 93 8.41 -15.54 13.30
C THR A 93 8.59 -17.06 13.24
N ASN A 94 8.67 -17.58 12.03
CA ASN A 94 9.04 -18.98 11.91
C ASN A 94 10.53 -19.14 12.28
N GLN A 95 11.04 -20.38 12.22
CA GLN A 95 12.43 -20.67 12.57
C GLN A 95 13.44 -19.96 11.68
N ARG A 96 13.03 -19.52 10.51
CA ARG A 96 13.87 -18.76 9.58
C ARG A 96 13.72 -17.26 9.78
N ARG A 97 12.99 -16.82 10.80
CA ARG A 97 12.67 -15.43 11.09
C ARG A 97 11.85 -14.77 9.98
N GLU A 98 11.11 -15.56 9.23
CA GLU A 98 10.21 -15.08 8.22
C GLU A 98 8.81 -14.94 8.82
N LYS A 99 8.16 -13.82 8.55
CA LYS A 99 6.77 -13.61 8.92
C LYS A 99 5.93 -13.69 7.67
N HIS A 100 4.95 -14.57 7.69
CA HIS A 100 4.01 -14.71 6.59
C HIS A 100 2.85 -13.74 6.77
N ILE A 101 3.14 -12.44 6.64
CA ILE A 101 2.14 -11.38 6.78
C ILE A 101 1.76 -10.82 5.42
N TRP A 102 2.74 -10.65 4.54
CA TRP A 102 2.53 -10.07 3.22
C TRP A 102 2.81 -11.07 2.12
N GLN A 103 2.12 -10.91 0.98
CA GLN A 103 2.56 -11.58 -0.24
C GLN A 103 3.92 -11.01 -0.64
N ASN A 104 4.76 -11.85 -1.25
CA ASN A 104 6.12 -11.45 -1.62
C ASN A 104 6.16 -10.32 -2.62
N ARG A 105 5.17 -10.28 -3.49
CA ARG A 105 5.08 -9.26 -4.54
C ARG A 105 3.96 -8.29 -4.26
N PHE A 106 4.09 -7.11 -4.82
CA PHE A 106 3.01 -6.12 -4.89
C PHE A 106 2.84 -5.70 -6.33
N TRP A 107 1.69 -5.09 -6.64
CA TRP A 107 1.39 -4.62 -7.97
C TRP A 107 1.61 -3.12 -8.01
N GLU A 108 2.23 -2.62 -9.10
CA GLU A 108 2.38 -1.20 -9.34
C GLU A 108 1.89 -0.85 -10.74
N HIS A 109 1.35 0.35 -10.85
CA HIS A 109 0.91 0.92 -12.11
C HIS A 109 1.44 2.35 -12.19
N LEU A 110 2.21 2.62 -13.24
CA LEU A 110 2.71 3.97 -13.50
C LEU A 110 1.57 4.85 -13.99
N ILE A 111 1.28 5.91 -13.26
CA ILE A 111 0.26 6.88 -13.62
C ILE A 111 0.87 7.86 -14.62
N ARG A 112 0.26 7.97 -15.80
CA ARG A 112 0.84 8.68 -16.94
C ARG A 112 0.33 10.11 -17.10
N ASP A 113 -0.87 10.40 -16.63
CA ASP A 113 -1.49 11.70 -16.74
C ASP A 113 -2.53 11.92 -15.64
N GLU A 114 -3.08 13.11 -15.61
CA GLU A 114 -4.05 13.50 -14.59
C GLU A 114 -5.34 12.68 -14.68
N LYS A 115 -5.79 12.36 -15.87
CA LYS A 115 -6.99 11.55 -16.09
C LYS A 115 -6.79 10.14 -15.52
N ASN A 116 -5.61 9.55 -15.75
CA ASN A 116 -5.26 8.25 -15.21
C ASN A 116 -5.19 8.30 -13.68
N LEU A 117 -4.63 9.38 -13.12
CA LEU A 117 -4.59 9.59 -11.68
C LEU A 117 -6.00 9.59 -11.08
N HIS A 118 -6.92 10.34 -11.66
CA HIS A 118 -8.29 10.42 -11.17
C HIS A 118 -8.98 9.06 -11.23
N ARG A 119 -8.76 8.28 -12.29
CA ARG A 119 -9.31 6.93 -12.38
C ARG A 119 -8.80 6.02 -11.28
N CYS A 120 -7.52 6.10 -10.99
CA CYS A 120 -6.92 5.28 -9.93
C CYS A 120 -7.45 5.66 -8.56
N LEU A 121 -7.58 6.97 -8.29
CA LEU A 121 -8.14 7.45 -7.04
C LEU A 121 -9.61 7.04 -6.89
N ASP A 122 -10.40 7.18 -7.95
CA ASP A 122 -11.80 6.77 -7.93
C ASP A 122 -11.94 5.27 -7.70
N TYR A 123 -11.16 4.46 -8.41
CA TYR A 123 -11.14 3.01 -8.24
C TYR A 123 -10.83 2.65 -6.81
N MET A 124 -9.78 3.24 -6.27
CA MET A 124 -9.29 2.97 -4.93
C MET A 124 -10.33 3.34 -3.87
N HIS A 125 -10.90 4.52 -3.97
CA HIS A 125 -11.89 5.00 -2.99
C HIS A 125 -13.23 4.26 -3.08
N TYR A 126 -13.58 3.75 -4.27
CA TYR A 126 -14.78 2.96 -4.45
C TYR A 126 -14.61 1.50 -4.02
N ASN A 127 -13.38 1.06 -3.80
CA ASN A 127 -13.07 -0.34 -3.51
C ASN A 127 -13.84 -0.92 -2.32
N PRO A 128 -14.01 -0.19 -1.20
CA PRO A 128 -14.80 -0.71 -0.08
C PRO A 128 -16.27 -0.96 -0.45
N VAL A 129 -16.84 -0.16 -1.34
CA VAL A 129 -18.20 -0.37 -1.86
C VAL A 129 -18.24 -1.61 -2.74
N LYS A 130 -17.26 -1.73 -3.65
CA LYS A 130 -17.14 -2.88 -4.55
C LYS A 130 -17.08 -4.20 -3.79
N HIS A 131 -16.39 -4.22 -2.66
CA HIS A 131 -16.26 -5.43 -1.82
C HIS A 131 -17.39 -5.60 -0.82
N GLY A 132 -18.39 -4.71 -0.83
CA GLY A 132 -19.58 -4.86 0.01
C GLY A 132 -19.42 -4.45 1.45
N TYR A 133 -18.36 -3.74 1.80
CA TYR A 133 -18.14 -3.31 3.19
C TYR A 133 -18.98 -2.11 3.58
N VAL A 134 -19.26 -1.21 2.65
CA VAL A 134 -20.06 -0.01 2.87
C VAL A 134 -20.90 0.28 1.62
N GLU A 135 -21.88 1.17 1.76
CA GLU A 135 -22.72 1.60 0.64
C GLU A 135 -22.13 2.77 -0.13
N LYS A 136 -21.39 3.65 0.54
CA LYS A 136 -20.76 4.83 -0.06
C LYS A 136 -19.27 4.88 0.30
N PRO A 137 -18.42 5.41 -0.60
CA PRO A 137 -17.00 5.57 -0.29
C PRO A 137 -16.72 6.37 0.99
N SER A 138 -17.52 7.40 1.26
CA SER A 138 -17.34 8.24 2.45
C SER A 138 -17.63 7.51 3.77
N ASP A 139 -18.31 6.37 3.71
CA ASP A 139 -18.62 5.57 4.90
C ASP A 139 -17.45 4.71 5.36
N TRP A 140 -16.43 4.54 4.52
CA TRP A 140 -15.26 3.73 4.87
C TRP A 140 -14.21 4.60 5.57
N LYS A 141 -14.00 4.33 6.87
CA LYS A 141 -13.14 5.19 7.69
C LYS A 141 -11.63 4.99 7.49
N TYR A 142 -11.23 3.91 6.82
CA TYR A 142 -9.81 3.61 6.58
C TYR A 142 -9.36 4.06 5.20
N SER A 143 -9.74 5.26 4.84
CA SER A 143 -9.55 5.82 3.50
C SER A 143 -9.26 7.31 3.59
N THR A 144 -8.57 7.83 2.55
CA THR A 144 -8.35 9.27 2.40
C THR A 144 -9.52 9.97 1.70
N PHE A 145 -10.57 9.23 1.32
CA PHE A 145 -11.76 9.82 0.73
C PHE A 145 -12.49 10.66 1.80
N LEU A 146 -12.78 11.93 1.46
CA LEU A 146 -13.47 12.87 2.34
C LEU A 146 -14.78 13.34 1.70
#